data_8a0b21331b153fd8cbc0f9d07dec20ae
#
_entry.id   8a0b21331b153fd8cbc0f9d07dec20ae
#
_cell.length_a   1.000
_cell.length_b   1.000
_cell.length_c   1.000
_cell.angle_alpha   90.00
_cell.angle_beta   90.00
_cell.angle_gamma   90.00
#
_symmetry.space_group_name_H-M   'P 1'
#
loop_
_entity.id
_entity.type
_entity.pdbx_description
1 polymer ?
#
loop_
_entity_poly.entity_id
_entity_poly.type
_entity_poly.pdbx_seq_one_letter_code
_entity_poly.pdbx_strand_id
1 'polypeptide(L)'
;MQEYAAEPAGGAFAQSRAYYGELEQWLSGVESGKLRHADLEEQLQERGRELLRRMHQDHLDLLAAQEERRDGVTGADGIARTRAEKGHGRPLATVFGQVTVTRIAYRAPGAANAHLLDAALNLPAEKQSHGLRKLAAIESARGSFGDAAAAIARATGVNTGKRQAEELARRAAADVDAFCAARRPGPAPDEHVLVLTGDGKGIVMRPDALRPATAKAAASGRQKLATRLSPGEKHGRKRMAELACVYDAAPAPRAPADIITPPGQESKDRARGPAAAGKWLTASVTDDIPAVIAAAFDEAERRDPRHRRPWAALVDGNRTQIEAVEAEAGRRGVTVSVICDFAHVLPVN
;
A
#
# COMPACT_ATOMS: atom_id res chain seq x y z
N MET A 1 34.47 -12.26 -35.99
CA MET A 1 33.18 -12.50 -36.69
C MET A 1 32.12 -12.51 -35.58
N GLN A 2 31.36 -11.41 -35.49
CA GLN A 2 30.23 -11.33 -34.54
C GLN A 2 29.11 -12.18 -35.13
N GLU A 3 28.79 -13.26 -34.46
CA GLU A 3 27.58 -14.04 -34.72
C GLU A 3 26.41 -13.21 -34.22
N TYR A 4 25.73 -12.54 -35.12
CA TYR A 4 24.43 -11.90 -34.85
C TYR A 4 23.47 -13.00 -34.42
N ALA A 5 22.96 -12.93 -33.18
CA ALA A 5 21.86 -13.78 -32.74
C ALA A 5 20.71 -13.62 -33.74
N ALA A 6 20.28 -14.74 -34.33
CA ALA A 6 19.19 -14.77 -35.30
C ALA A 6 17.96 -14.07 -34.73
N GLU A 7 17.45 -13.07 -35.45
CA GLU A 7 16.13 -12.49 -35.13
C GLU A 7 15.11 -13.62 -35.14
N PRO A 8 14.23 -13.70 -34.13
CA PRO A 8 13.15 -14.68 -34.15
C PRO A 8 12.32 -14.49 -35.42
N ALA A 9 12.01 -15.58 -36.12
CA ALA A 9 11.25 -15.57 -37.37
C ALA A 9 9.90 -14.80 -37.12
N GLY A 10 9.79 -13.59 -37.70
CA GLY A 10 8.63 -12.71 -37.51
C GLY A 10 8.90 -11.37 -36.79
N GLY A 11 10.14 -11.11 -36.34
CA GLY A 11 10.52 -9.87 -35.63
C GLY A 11 10.13 -9.84 -34.15
N ALA A 12 10.64 -8.81 -33.46
CA ALA A 12 10.38 -8.56 -32.05
C ALA A 12 8.94 -8.35 -31.76
N PHE A 13 8.05 -8.77 -31.31
CA PHE A 13 6.58 -8.61 -31.15
C PHE A 13 5.74 -9.53 -32.07
N ALA A 14 6.30 -10.67 -32.51
CA ALA A 14 5.57 -11.59 -33.39
C ALA A 14 4.34 -12.20 -32.70
N GLN A 15 4.45 -12.57 -31.41
CA GLN A 15 3.35 -13.21 -30.68
C GLN A 15 2.20 -12.24 -30.41
N SER A 16 2.51 -11.00 -30.00
CA SER A 16 1.47 -9.99 -29.76
C SER A 16 0.80 -9.52 -31.05
N ARG A 17 1.55 -9.40 -32.16
CA ARG A 17 0.97 -9.07 -33.50
C ARG A 17 0.03 -10.17 -33.99
N ALA A 18 0.43 -11.43 -33.88
CA ALA A 18 -0.45 -12.54 -34.26
C ALA A 18 -1.74 -12.51 -33.47
N TYR A 19 -1.65 -12.34 -32.15
CA TYR A 19 -2.83 -12.28 -31.30
C TYR A 19 -3.69 -11.04 -31.54
N TYR A 20 -3.09 -9.90 -31.89
CA TYR A 20 -3.82 -8.70 -32.29
C TYR A 20 -4.65 -8.99 -33.56
N GLY A 21 -4.10 -9.66 -34.55
CA GLY A 21 -4.81 -10.08 -35.76
C GLY A 21 -5.96 -11.04 -35.46
N GLU A 22 -5.76 -12.01 -34.53
CA GLU A 22 -6.84 -12.89 -34.05
C GLU A 22 -7.97 -12.10 -33.38
N LEU A 23 -7.62 -11.06 -32.60
CA LEU A 23 -8.59 -10.20 -31.93
C LEU A 23 -9.39 -9.35 -32.93
N GLU A 24 -8.73 -8.78 -33.94
CA GLU A 24 -9.40 -8.05 -35.03
C GLU A 24 -10.36 -8.98 -35.80
N GLN A 25 -9.90 -10.15 -36.14
CA GLN A 25 -10.71 -11.16 -36.82
C GLN A 25 -11.95 -11.57 -36.00
N TRP A 26 -11.76 -11.78 -34.67
CA TRP A 26 -12.87 -12.06 -33.79
C TRP A 26 -13.86 -10.92 -33.70
N LEU A 27 -13.39 -9.65 -33.54
CA LEU A 27 -14.24 -8.45 -33.49
C LEU A 27 -15.03 -8.23 -34.79
N SER A 28 -14.45 -8.58 -35.93
CA SER A 28 -15.10 -8.48 -37.24
C SER A 28 -16.03 -9.65 -37.53
N GLY A 29 -16.05 -10.67 -36.68
CA GLY A 29 -16.78 -11.90 -36.90
C GLY A 29 -18.26 -11.83 -36.49
N VAL A 30 -19.05 -12.79 -36.99
CA VAL A 30 -20.47 -12.90 -36.70
C VAL A 30 -20.76 -13.17 -35.23
N GLU A 31 -19.85 -13.85 -34.54
CA GLU A 31 -20.00 -14.24 -33.13
C GLU A 31 -19.99 -13.01 -32.21
N SER A 32 -19.01 -12.13 -32.39
CA SER A 32 -18.91 -10.88 -31.60
C SER A 32 -20.09 -9.95 -31.87
N GLY A 33 -20.58 -9.90 -33.14
CA GLY A 33 -21.72 -9.08 -33.51
C GLY A 33 -23.07 -9.51 -32.89
N LYS A 34 -23.16 -10.72 -32.33
CA LYS A 34 -24.32 -11.24 -31.61
C LYS A 34 -24.28 -11.00 -30.11
N LEU A 35 -23.12 -10.59 -29.57
CA LEU A 35 -22.96 -10.34 -28.13
C LEU A 35 -23.74 -9.09 -27.70
N ARG A 36 -24.27 -9.13 -26.49
CA ARG A 36 -24.73 -7.92 -25.82
C ARG A 36 -23.53 -7.03 -25.51
N HIS A 37 -23.75 -5.73 -25.45
CA HIS A 37 -22.66 -4.78 -25.23
C HIS A 37 -21.84 -5.10 -23.97
N ALA A 38 -22.47 -5.45 -22.84
CA ALA A 38 -21.79 -5.81 -21.60
C ALA A 38 -20.94 -7.07 -21.76
N ASP A 39 -21.45 -8.09 -22.46
CA ASP A 39 -20.73 -9.35 -22.70
C ASP A 39 -19.52 -9.12 -23.63
N LEU A 40 -19.66 -8.20 -24.60
CA LEU A 40 -18.56 -7.77 -25.48
C LEU A 40 -17.48 -7.03 -24.70
N GLU A 41 -17.85 -6.10 -23.81
CA GLU A 41 -16.90 -5.39 -22.95
C GLU A 41 -16.09 -6.34 -22.07
N GLU A 42 -16.76 -7.33 -21.43
CA GLU A 42 -16.10 -8.31 -20.58
C GLU A 42 -15.09 -9.17 -21.36
N GLN A 43 -15.51 -9.68 -22.52
CA GLN A 43 -14.63 -10.48 -23.38
C GLN A 43 -13.47 -9.65 -23.95
N LEU A 44 -13.74 -8.40 -24.35
CA LEU A 44 -12.71 -7.51 -24.85
C LEU A 44 -11.71 -7.11 -23.76
N GLN A 45 -12.16 -6.91 -22.51
CA GLN A 45 -11.29 -6.65 -21.38
C GLN A 45 -10.36 -7.84 -21.11
N GLU A 46 -10.88 -9.07 -21.15
CA GLU A 46 -10.07 -10.28 -20.95
C GLU A 46 -9.04 -10.47 -22.06
N ARG A 47 -9.47 -10.40 -23.33
CA ARG A 47 -8.59 -10.51 -24.51
C ARG A 47 -7.58 -9.36 -24.59
N GLY A 48 -7.98 -8.15 -24.27
CA GLY A 48 -7.09 -7.00 -24.22
C GLY A 48 -6.00 -7.16 -23.16
N ARG A 49 -6.33 -7.74 -22.01
CA ARG A 49 -5.34 -8.07 -20.97
C ARG A 49 -4.33 -9.12 -21.46
N GLU A 50 -4.77 -10.15 -22.17
CA GLU A 50 -3.88 -11.14 -22.78
C GLU A 50 -2.99 -10.54 -23.87
N LEU A 51 -3.51 -9.60 -24.68
CA LEU A 51 -2.69 -8.87 -25.64
C LEU A 51 -1.57 -8.08 -24.93
N LEU A 52 -1.90 -7.33 -23.88
CA LEU A 52 -0.91 -6.58 -23.10
C LEU A 52 0.11 -7.50 -22.43
N ARG A 53 -0.32 -8.67 -21.95
CA ARG A 53 0.60 -9.68 -21.39
C ARG A 53 1.59 -10.17 -22.45
N ARG A 54 1.12 -10.47 -23.68
CA ARG A 54 2.00 -10.92 -24.79
C ARG A 54 2.95 -9.80 -25.23
N MET A 55 2.48 -8.57 -25.34
CA MET A 55 3.34 -7.42 -25.64
C MET A 55 4.44 -7.25 -24.59
N HIS A 56 4.10 -7.42 -23.32
CA HIS A 56 5.07 -7.37 -22.23
C HIS A 56 6.07 -8.52 -22.31
N GLN A 57 5.62 -9.75 -22.64
CA GLN A 57 6.50 -10.90 -22.85
C GLN A 57 7.43 -10.67 -24.01
N ASP A 58 6.93 -10.26 -25.18
CA ASP A 58 7.72 -9.97 -26.37
C ASP A 58 8.80 -8.92 -26.08
N HIS A 59 8.49 -7.88 -25.28
CA HIS A 59 9.48 -6.88 -24.87
C HIS A 59 10.56 -7.48 -23.96
N LEU A 60 10.20 -8.34 -23.01
CA LEU A 60 11.16 -9.01 -22.14
C LEU A 60 12.05 -9.97 -22.94
N ASP A 61 11.49 -10.66 -23.92
CA ASP A 61 12.25 -11.56 -24.81
C ASP A 61 13.22 -10.77 -25.70
N LEU A 62 12.82 -9.59 -26.18
CA LEU A 62 13.69 -8.67 -26.90
C LEU A 62 14.87 -8.21 -26.02
N LEU A 63 14.61 -7.81 -24.78
CA LEU A 63 15.66 -7.41 -23.84
C LEU A 63 16.62 -8.58 -23.54
N ALA A 64 16.10 -9.79 -23.39
CA ALA A 64 16.91 -11.00 -23.19
C ALA A 64 17.79 -11.31 -24.41
N ALA A 65 17.29 -11.10 -25.63
CA ALA A 65 18.06 -11.26 -26.85
C ALA A 65 19.17 -10.21 -27.01
N GLN A 66 18.93 -8.99 -26.51
CA GLN A 66 19.89 -7.88 -26.53
C GLN A 66 20.87 -7.91 -25.35
N GLU A 67 20.65 -8.77 -24.34
CA GLU A 67 21.54 -8.85 -23.19
C GLU A 67 22.91 -9.37 -23.58
N GLU A 68 23.91 -8.50 -23.52
CA GLU A 68 25.29 -8.85 -23.79
C GLU A 68 25.97 -9.45 -22.56
N ARG A 69 26.81 -10.47 -22.82
CA ARG A 69 27.67 -11.02 -21.75
C ARG A 69 28.71 -9.97 -21.37
N ARG A 70 28.87 -9.79 -20.05
CA ARG A 70 29.88 -8.91 -19.46
C ARG A 70 30.93 -9.73 -18.72
N ASP A 71 32.20 -9.32 -18.85
CA ASP A 71 33.30 -9.88 -18.08
C ASP A 71 33.49 -9.10 -16.76
N GLY A 72 34.15 -9.72 -15.80
CA GLY A 72 34.49 -9.07 -14.51
C GLY A 72 33.32 -8.78 -13.61
N VAL A 73 32.19 -9.49 -13.75
CA VAL A 73 31.00 -9.29 -12.90
C VAL A 73 31.30 -9.73 -11.47
N THR A 74 31.14 -8.81 -10.52
CA THR A 74 31.24 -9.05 -9.08
C THR A 74 29.85 -8.89 -8.46
N GLY A 75 29.44 -9.85 -7.62
CA GLY A 75 28.18 -9.77 -6.91
C GLY A 75 28.22 -8.77 -5.74
N ALA A 76 27.05 -8.49 -5.14
CA ALA A 76 26.96 -7.65 -3.94
C ALA A 76 27.72 -8.23 -2.73
N ASP A 77 28.03 -9.52 -2.76
CA ASP A 77 28.84 -10.25 -1.79
C ASP A 77 30.37 -10.05 -2.00
N GLY A 78 30.79 -9.25 -2.99
CA GLY A 78 32.21 -9.02 -3.33
C GLY A 78 32.87 -10.18 -4.08
N ILE A 79 32.13 -11.27 -4.38
CA ILE A 79 32.69 -12.46 -5.05
C ILE A 79 32.57 -12.29 -6.58
N ALA A 80 33.70 -12.48 -7.28
CA ALA A 80 33.73 -12.45 -8.74
C ALA A 80 32.99 -13.66 -9.33
N ARG A 81 32.18 -13.44 -10.34
CA ARG A 81 31.45 -14.48 -11.09
C ARG A 81 32.26 -14.92 -12.27
N THR A 82 32.69 -16.16 -12.24
CA THR A 82 33.65 -16.73 -13.25
C THR A 82 32.96 -17.41 -14.43
N ARG A 83 31.67 -17.65 -14.35
CA ARG A 83 30.86 -18.29 -15.40
C ARG A 83 29.62 -17.49 -15.71
N ALA A 84 29.22 -17.45 -16.98
CA ALA A 84 27.98 -16.84 -17.45
C ALA A 84 27.20 -17.88 -18.27
N GLU A 85 25.90 -18.00 -17.97
CA GLU A 85 24.98 -18.94 -18.62
C GLU A 85 23.74 -18.16 -19.09
N LYS A 86 23.41 -18.27 -20.39
CA LYS A 86 22.23 -17.65 -21.00
C LYS A 86 20.97 -18.48 -20.73
N GLY A 87 19.80 -17.88 -20.90
CA GLY A 87 18.51 -18.59 -20.86
C GLY A 87 17.97 -18.87 -19.47
N HIS A 88 18.45 -18.17 -18.45
CA HIS A 88 17.89 -18.32 -17.09
C HIS A 88 16.52 -17.67 -16.97
N GLY A 89 15.46 -18.49 -17.08
CA GLY A 89 14.07 -18.07 -16.94
C GLY A 89 13.64 -17.88 -15.48
N ARG A 90 12.81 -16.88 -15.24
CA ARG A 90 12.17 -16.60 -13.95
C ARG A 90 10.73 -16.16 -14.18
N PRO A 91 9.73 -16.80 -13.54
CA PRO A 91 8.36 -16.34 -13.62
C PRO A 91 8.18 -15.03 -12.82
N LEU A 92 7.40 -14.11 -13.39
CA LEU A 92 7.03 -12.84 -12.78
C LEU A 92 5.52 -12.61 -12.97
N ALA A 93 4.77 -12.57 -11.88
CA ALA A 93 3.38 -12.17 -11.91
C ALA A 93 3.28 -10.64 -12.01
N THR A 94 2.60 -10.15 -13.03
CA THR A 94 2.43 -8.71 -13.31
C THR A 94 0.96 -8.32 -13.28
N VAL A 95 0.66 -7.06 -13.42
CA VAL A 95 -0.73 -6.57 -13.53
C VAL A 95 -1.45 -7.03 -14.80
N PHE A 96 -0.72 -7.57 -15.77
CA PHE A 96 -1.27 -8.12 -17.02
C PHE A 96 -1.38 -9.65 -17.02
N GLY A 97 -0.83 -10.31 -16.01
CA GLY A 97 -0.71 -11.76 -15.92
C GLY A 97 0.72 -12.21 -15.70
N GLN A 98 0.95 -13.51 -15.84
CA GLN A 98 2.28 -14.08 -15.65
C GLN A 98 3.12 -13.98 -16.92
N VAL A 99 4.37 -13.51 -16.75
CA VAL A 99 5.41 -13.47 -17.78
C VAL A 99 6.65 -14.19 -17.30
N THR A 100 7.57 -14.48 -18.21
CA THR A 100 8.89 -15.05 -17.91
C THR A 100 9.97 -14.02 -18.25
N VAL A 101 10.82 -13.72 -17.28
CA VAL A 101 12.02 -12.91 -17.51
C VAL A 101 13.18 -13.87 -17.77
N THR A 102 13.68 -13.86 -18.99
CA THR A 102 14.88 -14.61 -19.39
C THR A 102 16.10 -13.71 -19.34
N ARG A 103 17.21 -14.18 -18.78
CA ARG A 103 18.41 -13.36 -18.57
C ARG A 103 19.68 -14.22 -18.43
N ILE A 104 20.84 -13.57 -18.45
CA ILE A 104 22.12 -14.22 -18.17
C ILE A 104 22.31 -14.39 -16.67
N ALA A 105 22.66 -15.59 -16.23
CA ALA A 105 23.09 -15.89 -14.87
C ALA A 105 24.61 -15.88 -14.78
N TYR A 106 25.15 -15.03 -13.92
CA TYR A 106 26.58 -14.99 -13.60
C TYR A 106 26.83 -15.78 -12.32
N ARG A 107 27.70 -16.78 -12.38
CA ARG A 107 27.88 -17.81 -11.34
C ARG A 107 29.29 -17.85 -10.78
N ALA A 108 29.39 -18.21 -9.49
CA ALA A 108 30.61 -18.65 -8.85
C ALA A 108 30.29 -19.78 -7.83
N PRO A 109 31.21 -20.70 -7.55
CA PRO A 109 31.01 -21.71 -6.52
C PRO A 109 30.71 -21.07 -5.16
N GLY A 110 29.70 -21.58 -4.45
CA GLY A 110 29.34 -21.12 -3.10
C GLY A 110 28.66 -19.75 -3.04
N ALA A 111 28.41 -19.09 -4.17
CA ALA A 111 27.76 -17.79 -4.22
C ALA A 111 26.41 -17.83 -4.96
N ALA A 112 25.48 -16.96 -4.59
CA ALA A 112 24.22 -16.80 -5.30
C ALA A 112 24.46 -16.26 -6.74
N ASN A 113 23.61 -16.67 -7.70
CA ASN A 113 23.71 -16.15 -9.06
C ASN A 113 23.44 -14.64 -9.07
N ALA A 114 24.23 -13.90 -9.84
CA ALA A 114 23.97 -12.51 -10.14
C ALA A 114 23.29 -12.39 -11.52
N HIS A 115 22.33 -11.50 -11.65
CA HIS A 115 21.58 -11.24 -12.88
C HIS A 115 21.56 -9.73 -13.13
N LEU A 116 22.36 -9.27 -14.10
CA LEU A 116 22.51 -7.83 -14.39
C LEU A 116 21.20 -7.23 -14.95
N LEU A 117 20.47 -7.99 -15.73
CA LEU A 117 19.18 -7.55 -16.28
C LEU A 117 18.14 -7.33 -15.17
N ASP A 118 18.13 -8.15 -14.09
CA ASP A 118 17.24 -7.94 -12.95
C ASP A 118 17.48 -6.57 -12.30
N ALA A 119 18.75 -6.16 -12.16
CA ALA A 119 19.13 -4.86 -11.63
C ALA A 119 18.80 -3.71 -12.59
N ALA A 120 19.08 -3.87 -13.88
CA ALA A 120 18.78 -2.87 -14.91
C ALA A 120 17.27 -2.57 -15.01
N LEU A 121 16.43 -3.59 -14.88
CA LEU A 121 14.97 -3.47 -14.89
C LEU A 121 14.39 -3.15 -13.52
N ASN A 122 15.22 -3.01 -12.49
CA ASN A 122 14.75 -2.84 -11.10
C ASN A 122 13.70 -3.90 -10.72
N LEU A 123 13.95 -5.17 -11.06
CA LEU A 123 13.01 -6.24 -10.74
C LEU A 123 13.03 -6.55 -9.24
N PRO A 124 11.86 -6.77 -8.63
CA PRO A 124 11.81 -7.23 -7.24
C PRO A 124 12.44 -8.60 -7.09
N ALA A 125 13.01 -8.91 -5.93
CA ALA A 125 13.53 -10.24 -5.62
C ALA A 125 12.44 -11.32 -5.66
N GLU A 126 11.19 -10.94 -5.42
CA GLU A 126 10.02 -11.80 -5.39
C GLU A 126 9.45 -12.07 -6.80
N LYS A 127 8.51 -13.02 -6.86
CA LYS A 127 7.82 -13.39 -8.11
C LYS A 127 6.70 -12.43 -8.52
N GLN A 128 6.43 -11.37 -7.76
CA GLN A 128 5.41 -10.37 -8.03
C GLN A 128 6.04 -9.04 -8.43
N SER A 129 5.54 -8.43 -9.50
CA SER A 129 6.02 -7.13 -9.97
C SER A 129 5.72 -6.00 -8.99
N HIS A 130 6.46 -4.89 -9.11
CA HIS A 130 6.18 -3.68 -8.34
C HIS A 130 4.76 -3.13 -8.58
N GLY A 131 4.23 -3.25 -9.81
CA GLY A 131 2.85 -2.88 -10.13
C GLY A 131 1.83 -3.71 -9.36
N LEU A 132 2.03 -5.02 -9.28
CA LEU A 132 1.15 -5.90 -8.51
C LEU A 132 1.27 -5.64 -7.00
N ARG A 133 2.48 -5.38 -6.50
CA ARG A 133 2.73 -4.99 -5.10
C ARG A 133 2.03 -3.68 -4.75
N LYS A 134 2.13 -2.66 -5.62
CA LYS A 134 1.43 -1.38 -5.45
C LYS A 134 -0.08 -1.57 -5.35
N LEU A 135 -0.66 -2.37 -6.25
CA LEU A 135 -2.09 -2.68 -6.23
C LEU A 135 -2.49 -3.41 -4.94
N ALA A 136 -1.70 -4.41 -4.51
CA ALA A 136 -1.94 -5.12 -3.27
C ALA A 136 -1.90 -4.19 -2.04
N ALA A 137 -0.95 -3.25 -1.99
CA ALA A 137 -0.88 -2.27 -0.90
C ALA A 137 -2.12 -1.35 -0.87
N ILE A 138 -2.55 -0.84 -2.03
CA ILE A 138 -3.74 0.03 -2.14
C ILE A 138 -4.99 -0.72 -1.68
N GLU A 139 -5.22 -1.93 -2.17
CA GLU A 139 -6.44 -2.68 -1.85
C GLU A 139 -6.44 -3.20 -0.40
N SER A 140 -5.26 -3.54 0.14
CA SER A 140 -5.13 -3.92 1.55
C SER A 140 -5.35 -2.75 2.53
N ALA A 141 -5.10 -1.52 2.09
CA ALA A 141 -5.42 -0.33 2.88
C ALA A 141 -6.93 0.00 2.90
N ARG A 142 -7.68 -0.53 1.90
CA ARG A 142 -9.13 -0.28 1.78
C ARG A 142 -9.99 -1.31 2.51
N GLY A 143 -9.49 -2.53 2.68
CA GLY A 143 -10.30 -3.60 3.25
C GLY A 143 -9.49 -4.77 3.79
N SER A 144 -10.13 -5.92 3.92
CA SER A 144 -9.45 -7.15 4.36
C SER A 144 -8.53 -7.69 3.27
N PHE A 145 -7.52 -8.49 3.65
CA PHE A 145 -6.68 -9.19 2.67
C PHE A 145 -7.48 -10.14 1.75
N GLY A 146 -8.67 -10.58 2.17
CA GLY A 146 -9.58 -11.33 1.32
C GLY A 146 -10.20 -10.46 0.22
N ASP A 147 -10.64 -9.27 0.59
CA ASP A 147 -11.20 -8.28 -0.35
C ASP A 147 -10.11 -7.76 -1.30
N ALA A 148 -8.91 -7.52 -0.77
CA ALA A 148 -7.75 -7.15 -1.56
C ALA A 148 -7.41 -8.22 -2.61
N ALA A 149 -7.37 -9.49 -2.22
CA ALA A 149 -7.13 -10.60 -3.15
C ALA A 149 -8.21 -10.68 -4.25
N ALA A 150 -9.49 -10.50 -3.89
CA ALA A 150 -10.57 -10.46 -4.84
C ALA A 150 -10.51 -9.24 -5.78
N ALA A 151 -10.13 -8.08 -5.26
CA ALA A 151 -9.94 -6.86 -6.07
C ALA A 151 -8.78 -7.01 -7.07
N ILE A 152 -7.66 -7.59 -6.64
CA ILE A 152 -6.51 -7.90 -7.51
C ILE A 152 -6.95 -8.85 -8.64
N ALA A 153 -7.66 -9.93 -8.31
CA ALA A 153 -8.13 -10.88 -9.31
C ALA A 153 -9.06 -10.22 -10.34
N ARG A 154 -10.00 -9.38 -9.92
CA ARG A 154 -10.87 -8.62 -10.83
C ARG A 154 -10.08 -7.66 -11.72
N ALA A 155 -9.12 -6.92 -11.16
CA ALA A 155 -8.36 -5.92 -11.91
C ALA A 155 -7.35 -6.53 -12.88
N THR A 156 -6.74 -7.66 -12.53
CA THR A 156 -5.57 -8.20 -13.26
C THR A 156 -5.77 -9.60 -13.84
N GLY A 157 -6.82 -10.32 -13.43
CA GLY A 157 -6.97 -11.74 -13.71
C GLY A 157 -5.99 -12.65 -12.94
N VAL A 158 -5.12 -12.08 -12.11
CA VAL A 158 -4.13 -12.84 -11.32
C VAL A 158 -4.74 -13.28 -10.00
N ASN A 159 -4.82 -14.57 -9.78
CA ASN A 159 -5.27 -15.14 -8.52
C ASN A 159 -4.17 -14.96 -7.45
N THR A 160 -4.44 -14.10 -6.49
CA THR A 160 -3.58 -13.86 -5.33
C THR A 160 -4.26 -14.37 -4.08
N GLY A 161 -3.61 -15.27 -3.33
CA GLY A 161 -4.15 -15.73 -2.05
C GLY A 161 -4.09 -14.65 -0.96
N LYS A 162 -4.96 -14.73 0.05
CA LYS A 162 -4.99 -13.80 1.20
C LYS A 162 -3.62 -13.60 1.85
N ARG A 163 -2.90 -14.70 2.09
CA ARG A 163 -1.56 -14.67 2.71
C ARG A 163 -0.55 -13.97 1.80
N GLN A 164 -0.69 -14.12 0.50
CA GLN A 164 0.17 -13.46 -0.46
C GLN A 164 -0.14 -11.95 -0.54
N ALA A 165 -1.42 -11.57 -0.50
CA ALA A 165 -1.81 -10.15 -0.41
C ALA A 165 -1.27 -9.50 0.88
N GLU A 166 -1.37 -10.17 2.03
CA GLU A 166 -0.77 -9.76 3.30
C GLU A 166 0.74 -9.56 3.19
N GLU A 167 1.46 -10.51 2.60
CA GLU A 167 2.92 -10.44 2.44
C GLU A 167 3.33 -9.30 1.49
N LEU A 168 2.60 -9.09 0.40
CA LEU A 168 2.84 -7.99 -0.53
C LEU A 168 2.62 -6.63 0.14
N ALA A 169 1.55 -6.49 0.95
CA ALA A 169 1.27 -5.27 1.70
C ALA A 169 2.37 -5.01 2.76
N ARG A 170 2.77 -6.03 3.51
CA ARG A 170 3.84 -5.94 4.51
C ARG A 170 5.17 -5.49 3.88
N ARG A 171 5.51 -6.03 2.70
CA ARG A 171 6.73 -5.64 1.97
C ARG A 171 6.63 -4.24 1.37
N ALA A 172 5.45 -3.82 0.94
CA ALA A 172 5.22 -2.46 0.47
C ALA A 172 5.36 -1.42 1.59
N ALA A 173 5.18 -1.83 2.84
CA ALA A 173 5.31 -0.97 4.02
C ALA A 173 6.70 -1.04 4.68
N ALA A 174 7.66 -1.79 4.13
CA ALA A 174 8.95 -2.03 4.79
C ALA A 174 9.81 -0.77 5.00
N ASP A 175 9.61 0.25 4.20
CA ASP A 175 10.34 1.52 4.21
C ASP A 175 9.48 2.74 4.56
N VAL A 176 8.26 2.52 5.11
CA VAL A 176 7.32 3.60 5.46
C VAL A 176 7.96 4.61 6.43
N ASP A 177 8.67 4.15 7.45
CA ASP A 177 9.29 5.02 8.43
C ASP A 177 10.38 5.88 7.78
N ALA A 178 11.24 5.28 6.94
CA ALA A 178 12.26 6.01 6.20
C ALA A 178 11.64 7.00 5.21
N PHE A 179 10.56 6.61 4.53
CA PHE A 179 9.81 7.51 3.64
C PHE A 179 9.21 8.69 4.40
N CYS A 180 8.57 8.44 5.54
CA CYS A 180 8.00 9.49 6.39
C CYS A 180 9.07 10.43 6.93
N ALA A 181 10.22 9.89 7.36
CA ALA A 181 11.36 10.68 7.82
C ALA A 181 11.99 11.53 6.73
N ALA A 182 12.06 11.03 5.50
CA ALA A 182 12.61 11.77 4.35
C ALA A 182 11.64 12.81 3.79
N ARG A 183 10.33 12.62 3.97
CA ARG A 183 9.30 13.52 3.45
C ARG A 183 9.40 14.88 4.13
N ARG A 184 9.47 15.92 3.32
CA ARG A 184 9.40 17.31 3.80
C ARG A 184 8.05 17.87 3.38
N PRO A 185 7.14 18.19 4.32
CA PRO A 185 5.92 18.93 4.00
C PRO A 185 6.29 20.24 3.34
N GLY A 186 5.52 20.67 2.35
CA GLY A 186 5.66 22.00 1.79
C GLY A 186 5.42 23.07 2.86
N PRO A 187 5.98 24.27 2.71
CA PRO A 187 5.71 25.36 3.63
C PRO A 187 4.22 25.69 3.63
N ALA A 188 3.63 25.80 4.80
CA ALA A 188 2.26 26.27 4.97
C ALA A 188 2.27 27.72 5.53
N PRO A 189 1.27 28.56 5.16
CA PRO A 189 1.13 29.91 5.71
C PRO A 189 1.03 29.90 7.24
N ASP A 190 1.57 30.95 7.89
CA ASP A 190 1.58 31.04 9.36
C ASP A 190 0.16 31.10 9.95
N GLU A 191 -0.85 31.57 9.20
CA GLU A 191 -2.27 31.57 9.60
C GLU A 191 -2.93 30.19 9.55
N HIS A 192 -2.33 29.21 8.87
CA HIS A 192 -2.88 27.86 8.83
C HIS A 192 -2.71 27.18 10.19
N VAL A 193 -3.80 26.53 10.64
CA VAL A 193 -3.78 25.73 11.86
C VAL A 193 -3.00 24.45 11.62
N LEU A 194 -2.07 24.14 12.50
CA LEU A 194 -1.42 22.85 12.55
C LEU A 194 -2.24 21.93 13.47
N VAL A 195 -2.82 20.90 12.87
CA VAL A 195 -3.76 20.01 13.57
C VAL A 195 -3.11 18.68 13.87
N LEU A 196 -3.15 18.28 15.14
CA LEU A 196 -2.77 16.96 15.62
C LEU A 196 -4.07 16.21 15.99
N THR A 197 -4.16 14.93 15.67
CA THR A 197 -5.28 14.09 16.13
C THR A 197 -4.73 12.84 16.79
N GLY A 198 -5.38 12.39 17.87
CA GLY A 198 -5.12 11.12 18.51
C GLY A 198 -6.41 10.30 18.59
N ASP A 199 -6.32 8.99 18.31
CA ASP A 199 -7.44 8.04 18.42
C ASP A 199 -6.91 6.66 18.79
N GLY A 200 -7.75 5.88 19.50
CA GLY A 200 -7.45 4.52 19.90
C GLY A 200 -8.44 3.52 19.30
N LYS A 201 -7.96 2.50 18.59
CA LYS A 201 -8.79 1.46 17.99
C LYS A 201 -8.50 0.07 18.52
N GLY A 202 -9.51 -0.60 19.04
CA GLY A 202 -9.39 -1.99 19.47
C GLY A 202 -9.28 -2.96 18.29
N ILE A 203 -8.10 -3.54 18.07
CA ILE A 203 -7.79 -4.48 16.99
C ILE A 203 -7.76 -5.90 17.53
N VAL A 204 -8.46 -6.82 16.84
CA VAL A 204 -8.42 -8.26 17.16
C VAL A 204 -7.10 -8.84 16.67
N MET A 205 -6.27 -9.28 17.61
CA MET A 205 -4.94 -9.83 17.31
C MET A 205 -5.02 -11.28 16.84
N ARG A 206 -4.09 -11.66 15.99
CA ARG A 206 -3.87 -13.06 15.59
C ARG A 206 -3.33 -13.86 16.77
N PRO A 207 -3.51 -15.19 16.81
CA PRO A 207 -3.05 -16.02 17.93
C PRO A 207 -1.56 -15.89 18.23
N ASP A 208 -0.74 -15.77 17.18
CA ASP A 208 0.72 -15.63 17.25
C ASP A 208 1.20 -14.24 17.74
N ALA A 209 0.31 -13.25 17.68
CA ALA A 209 0.58 -11.86 18.12
C ALA A 209 -0.07 -11.50 19.47
N LEU A 210 -0.69 -12.47 20.14
CA LEU A 210 -1.28 -12.25 21.47
C LEU A 210 -0.19 -12.10 22.55
N ARG A 211 -0.46 -11.26 23.55
CA ARG A 211 0.37 -11.20 24.75
C ARG A 211 0.34 -12.55 25.47
N PRO A 212 1.43 -12.99 26.14
CA PRO A 212 1.50 -14.32 26.75
C PRO A 212 0.33 -14.68 27.66
N ALA A 213 -0.12 -13.73 28.51
CA ALA A 213 -1.28 -13.93 29.38
C ALA A 213 -2.58 -14.14 28.59
N THR A 214 -2.79 -13.34 27.54
CA THR A 214 -3.97 -13.44 26.66
C THR A 214 -3.93 -14.72 25.84
N ALA A 215 -2.76 -15.12 25.35
CA ALA A 215 -2.56 -16.38 24.64
C ALA A 215 -2.89 -17.59 25.53
N LYS A 216 -2.40 -17.60 26.78
CA LYS A 216 -2.72 -18.63 27.77
C LYS A 216 -4.23 -18.73 28.06
N ALA A 217 -4.88 -17.59 28.31
CA ALA A 217 -6.33 -17.52 28.51
C ALA A 217 -7.11 -17.96 27.26
N ALA A 218 -6.65 -17.59 26.07
CA ALA A 218 -7.29 -18.00 24.81
C ALA A 218 -7.12 -19.51 24.51
N ALA A 219 -6.00 -20.10 24.91
CA ALA A 219 -5.73 -21.54 24.74
C ALA A 219 -6.57 -22.42 25.69
N SER A 220 -6.90 -21.92 26.88
CA SER A 220 -7.76 -22.65 27.83
C SER A 220 -9.26 -22.62 27.49
N GLY A 221 -9.68 -21.72 26.59
CA GLY A 221 -11.06 -21.58 26.15
C GLY A 221 -11.38 -22.50 24.97
N ARG A 222 -12.55 -23.20 25.05
CA ARG A 222 -13.05 -23.98 23.90
C ARG A 222 -13.48 -23.03 22.78
N GLN A 223 -12.86 -23.17 21.60
CA GLN A 223 -13.28 -22.41 20.41
C GLN A 223 -14.72 -22.75 20.04
N LYS A 224 -15.61 -21.75 19.95
CA LYS A 224 -17.04 -21.94 19.67
C LYS A 224 -17.33 -22.24 18.20
N LEU A 225 -16.49 -21.71 17.29
CA LEU A 225 -16.65 -21.87 15.84
C LEU A 225 -15.35 -22.42 15.23
N ALA A 226 -15.46 -23.38 14.31
CA ALA A 226 -14.29 -24.09 13.74
C ALA A 226 -13.37 -23.17 12.90
N THR A 227 -13.93 -22.19 12.19
CA THR A 227 -13.20 -21.40 11.19
C THR A 227 -13.00 -19.91 11.54
N ARG A 228 -13.70 -19.42 12.55
CA ARG A 228 -13.64 -18.01 12.95
C ARG A 228 -13.88 -17.83 14.43
N LEU A 229 -13.41 -16.70 14.99
CA LEU A 229 -13.72 -16.32 16.36
C LEU A 229 -15.17 -15.79 16.48
N SER A 230 -15.88 -16.21 17.52
CA SER A 230 -17.16 -15.63 17.90
C SER A 230 -16.96 -14.18 18.42
N PRO A 231 -18.02 -13.35 18.48
CA PRO A 231 -17.90 -11.98 18.99
C PRO A 231 -17.26 -11.89 20.38
N GLY A 232 -17.63 -12.76 21.31
CA GLY A 232 -17.07 -12.78 22.66
C GLY A 232 -15.60 -13.16 22.71
N GLU A 233 -15.17 -14.13 21.86
CA GLU A 233 -13.75 -14.51 21.74
C GLU A 233 -12.92 -13.38 21.11
N LYS A 234 -13.48 -12.61 20.18
CA LYS A 234 -12.84 -11.42 19.61
C LYS A 234 -12.58 -10.36 20.67
N HIS A 235 -13.52 -10.11 21.54
CA HIS A 235 -13.40 -9.10 22.61
C HIS A 235 -12.20 -9.37 23.51
N GLY A 236 -12.03 -10.63 23.95
CA GLY A 236 -10.89 -11.02 24.80
C GLY A 236 -9.52 -11.03 24.11
N ARG A 237 -9.46 -10.83 22.79
CA ARG A 237 -8.22 -10.82 21.98
C ARG A 237 -7.90 -9.45 21.39
N LYS A 238 -8.61 -8.41 21.78
CA LYS A 238 -8.33 -7.05 21.30
C LYS A 238 -7.06 -6.49 21.95
N ARG A 239 -6.32 -5.75 21.16
CA ARG A 239 -5.25 -4.86 21.59
C ARG A 239 -5.55 -3.48 21.07
N MET A 240 -5.32 -2.44 21.85
CA MET A 240 -5.46 -1.08 21.37
C MET A 240 -4.34 -0.79 20.39
N ALA A 241 -4.70 -0.29 19.22
CA ALA A 241 -3.80 0.40 18.32
C ALA A 241 -4.00 1.88 18.57
N GLU A 242 -2.92 2.57 18.90
CA GLU A 242 -2.91 4.02 19.05
C GLU A 242 -2.55 4.63 17.71
N LEU A 243 -3.29 5.65 17.29
CA LEU A 243 -3.13 6.34 16.02
C LEU A 243 -2.90 7.83 16.27
N ALA A 244 -2.06 8.45 15.46
CA ALA A 244 -1.96 9.89 15.42
C ALA A 244 -1.84 10.39 13.98
N CYS A 245 -2.42 11.56 13.72
CA CYS A 245 -2.30 12.22 12.42
C CYS A 245 -1.94 13.69 12.64
N VAL A 246 -1.06 14.21 11.77
CA VAL A 246 -0.71 15.63 11.73
C VAL A 246 -0.97 16.16 10.32
N TYR A 247 -1.66 17.31 10.24
CA TYR A 247 -1.98 17.93 8.96
C TYR A 247 -2.13 19.45 9.10
N ASP A 248 -2.10 20.12 7.96
CA ASP A 248 -2.30 21.55 7.85
C ASP A 248 -3.76 21.83 7.44
N ALA A 249 -4.38 22.84 8.04
CA ALA A 249 -5.74 23.26 7.71
C ALA A 249 -5.82 24.78 7.58
N ALA A 250 -6.33 25.25 6.44
CA ALA A 250 -6.71 26.66 6.30
C ALA A 250 -7.85 27.00 7.28
N PRO A 251 -7.84 28.16 7.94
CA PRO A 251 -8.97 28.59 8.75
C PRO A 251 -10.27 28.59 7.93
N ALA A 252 -11.30 28.00 8.49
CA ALA A 252 -12.64 27.96 7.88
C ALA A 252 -13.69 28.40 8.92
N PRO A 253 -13.85 29.72 9.12
CA PRO A 253 -14.84 30.26 10.04
C PRO A 253 -16.25 29.80 9.66
N ARG A 254 -17.01 29.29 10.65
CA ARG A 254 -18.37 28.76 10.46
C ARG A 254 -19.26 29.17 11.61
N ALA A 255 -20.54 29.35 11.31
CA ALA A 255 -21.56 29.51 12.34
C ALA A 255 -21.99 28.14 12.91
N PRO A 256 -22.57 28.08 14.12
CA PRO A 256 -23.08 26.83 14.66
C PRO A 256 -24.06 26.10 13.74
N ALA A 257 -24.89 26.81 12.98
CA ALA A 257 -25.80 26.25 11.99
C ALA A 257 -25.11 25.56 10.80
N ASP A 258 -23.84 25.89 10.53
CA ASP A 258 -23.05 25.21 9.52
C ASP A 258 -22.55 23.83 9.98
N ILE A 259 -22.61 23.56 11.28
CA ILE A 259 -22.13 22.33 11.91
C ILE A 259 -23.32 21.46 12.31
N ILE A 260 -24.28 22.03 13.03
CA ILE A 260 -25.46 21.32 13.53
C ILE A 260 -26.68 21.93 12.85
N THR A 261 -27.25 21.19 11.91
CA THR A 261 -28.49 21.58 11.22
C THR A 261 -29.62 20.66 11.70
N PRO A 262 -30.74 21.22 12.20
CA PRO A 262 -31.91 20.42 12.50
C PRO A 262 -32.38 19.59 11.31
N PRO A 263 -32.93 18.39 11.51
CA PRO A 263 -33.50 17.58 10.44
C PRO A 263 -34.51 18.38 9.61
N GLY A 264 -34.40 18.36 8.30
CA GLY A 264 -35.31 19.09 7.37
C GLY A 264 -34.91 20.54 7.07
N GLN A 265 -33.84 21.06 7.64
CA GLN A 265 -33.31 22.41 7.36
C GLN A 265 -31.97 22.41 6.67
N GLU A 266 -31.70 21.41 5.83
CA GLU A 266 -30.42 21.32 5.08
C GLU A 266 -30.31 22.50 4.11
N SER A 267 -29.43 23.45 4.39
CA SER A 267 -29.10 24.56 3.49
C SER A 267 -28.09 24.10 2.47
N LYS A 268 -28.34 24.43 1.17
CA LYS A 268 -27.38 24.24 0.09
C LYS A 268 -26.16 25.16 0.18
N ASP A 269 -26.26 26.23 0.98
CA ASP A 269 -25.23 27.26 1.15
C ASP A 269 -24.35 27.02 2.38
N ARG A 270 -24.34 25.81 2.91
CA ARG A 270 -23.53 25.45 4.09
C ARG A 270 -22.03 25.65 3.84
N ALA A 271 -21.37 26.42 4.70
CA ALA A 271 -19.94 26.62 4.62
C ALA A 271 -19.19 25.27 4.79
N ARG A 272 -18.26 24.99 3.86
CA ARG A 272 -17.45 23.77 3.92
C ARG A 272 -16.51 23.80 5.12
N GLY A 273 -16.33 22.64 5.76
CA GLY A 273 -15.33 22.48 6.80
C GLY A 273 -13.87 22.64 6.27
N PRO A 274 -12.91 22.84 7.18
CA PRO A 274 -11.51 22.93 6.81
C PRO A 274 -11.06 21.64 6.13
N ALA A 275 -10.26 21.76 5.05
CA ALA A 275 -9.70 20.62 4.36
C ALA A 275 -8.31 20.30 4.93
N ALA A 276 -8.07 19.06 5.28
CA ALA A 276 -6.77 18.59 5.75
C ALA A 276 -5.78 18.45 4.58
N ALA A 277 -4.67 19.16 4.63
CA ALA A 277 -3.59 19.11 3.66
C ALA A 277 -2.32 18.49 4.25
N GLY A 278 -1.50 17.87 3.42
CA GLY A 278 -0.19 17.36 3.82
C GLY A 278 -0.23 16.32 4.95
N LYS A 279 -1.22 15.45 5.03
CA LYS A 279 -1.39 14.47 6.11
C LYS A 279 -0.14 13.61 6.32
N TRP A 280 0.28 13.52 7.58
CA TRP A 280 1.17 12.51 8.10
C TRP A 280 0.38 11.64 9.07
N LEU A 281 0.63 10.33 9.05
CA LEU A 281 -0.10 9.37 9.86
C LEU A 281 0.89 8.38 10.46
N THR A 282 0.71 8.07 11.74
CA THR A 282 1.37 6.96 12.41
C THR A 282 0.35 6.12 13.18
N ALA A 283 0.68 4.85 13.39
CA ALA A 283 -0.11 3.94 14.21
C ALA A 283 0.78 2.87 14.83
N SER A 284 0.53 2.52 16.07
CA SER A 284 1.26 1.44 16.75
C SER A 284 0.32 0.56 17.56
N VAL A 285 0.61 -0.74 17.58
CA VAL A 285 0.01 -1.72 18.51
C VAL A 285 0.97 -2.10 19.63
N THR A 286 2.18 -1.58 19.62
CA THR A 286 3.25 -1.86 20.62
C THR A 286 3.49 -0.68 21.53
N ASP A 287 3.49 0.50 20.99
CA ASP A 287 3.73 1.73 21.73
C ASP A 287 2.46 2.18 22.45
N ASP A 288 2.64 2.92 23.52
CA ASP A 288 1.57 3.50 24.32
C ASP A 288 1.13 4.86 23.77
N ILE A 289 0.05 5.41 24.36
CA ILE A 289 -0.50 6.71 23.98
C ILE A 289 0.57 7.83 24.05
N PRO A 290 1.36 7.97 25.14
CA PRO A 290 2.37 9.01 25.21
C PRO A 290 3.40 8.94 24.08
N ALA A 291 3.87 7.74 23.71
CA ALA A 291 4.87 7.57 22.67
C ALA A 291 4.30 7.96 21.27
N VAL A 292 3.05 7.58 20.98
CA VAL A 292 2.40 7.92 19.70
C VAL A 292 2.10 9.42 19.62
N ILE A 293 1.67 10.04 20.73
CA ILE A 293 1.47 11.49 20.81
C ILE A 293 2.80 12.23 20.66
N ALA A 294 3.89 11.77 21.31
CA ALA A 294 5.20 12.36 21.15
C ALA A 294 5.67 12.35 19.68
N ALA A 295 5.44 11.25 18.95
CA ALA A 295 5.76 11.17 17.53
C ALA A 295 4.93 12.18 16.68
N ALA A 296 3.67 12.45 17.06
CA ALA A 296 2.88 13.49 16.41
C ALA A 296 3.45 14.90 16.67
N PHE A 297 3.90 15.15 17.88
CA PHE A 297 4.57 16.42 18.21
C PHE A 297 5.91 16.57 17.49
N ASP A 298 6.69 15.51 17.33
CA ASP A 298 7.94 15.54 16.53
C ASP A 298 7.65 15.93 15.07
N GLU A 299 6.58 15.41 14.49
CA GLU A 299 6.15 15.81 13.15
C GLU A 299 5.67 17.27 13.12
N ALA A 300 4.91 17.69 14.12
CA ALA A 300 4.40 19.06 14.22
C ALA A 300 5.56 20.07 14.32
N GLU A 301 6.57 19.80 15.14
CA GLU A 301 7.78 20.65 15.25
C GLU A 301 8.58 20.67 13.95
N ARG A 302 8.64 19.57 13.20
CA ARG A 302 9.28 19.58 11.88
C ARG A 302 8.59 20.53 10.90
N ARG A 303 7.26 20.75 11.05
CA ARG A 303 6.47 21.66 10.21
C ARG A 303 6.50 23.08 10.68
N ASP A 304 6.59 23.29 11.98
CA ASP A 304 6.60 24.62 12.61
C ASP A 304 7.62 24.72 13.75
N PRO A 305 8.93 24.68 13.43
CA PRO A 305 10.01 24.65 14.43
C PRO A 305 10.13 25.94 15.25
N ARG A 306 9.39 26.96 14.89
CA ARG A 306 9.39 28.28 15.60
C ARG A 306 8.08 28.53 16.34
N HIS A 307 7.15 27.57 16.36
CA HIS A 307 5.83 27.67 16.99
C HIS A 307 5.08 28.97 16.60
N ARG A 308 5.09 29.31 15.30
CA ARG A 308 4.49 30.56 14.79
C ARG A 308 3.02 30.38 14.42
N ARG A 309 2.58 29.18 14.28
CA ARG A 309 1.25 28.79 13.85
C ARG A 309 0.35 28.47 15.04
N PRO A 310 -0.97 28.61 14.95
CA PRO A 310 -1.87 28.04 15.94
C PRO A 310 -1.85 26.51 15.86
N TRP A 311 -1.66 25.84 16.99
CA TRP A 311 -1.73 24.38 17.10
C TRP A 311 -3.03 23.95 17.75
N ALA A 312 -3.68 22.92 17.19
CA ALA A 312 -4.90 22.33 17.74
C ALA A 312 -4.75 20.81 17.82
N ALA A 313 -5.12 20.22 18.96
CA ALA A 313 -5.20 18.77 19.14
C ALA A 313 -6.66 18.33 19.21
N LEU A 314 -7.06 17.44 18.32
CA LEU A 314 -8.39 16.84 18.28
C LEU A 314 -8.32 15.45 18.92
N VAL A 315 -9.10 15.23 19.98
CA VAL A 315 -9.16 13.97 20.74
C VAL A 315 -10.62 13.58 21.01
N ASP A 316 -10.86 12.29 21.28
CA ASP A 316 -12.18 11.75 21.58
C ASP A 316 -12.67 11.99 23.03
N GLY A 317 -11.88 12.72 23.83
CA GLY A 317 -12.14 12.94 25.25
C GLY A 317 -11.46 11.89 26.15
N ASN A 318 -10.67 10.99 25.62
CA ASN A 318 -9.85 10.07 26.40
C ASN A 318 -8.84 10.86 27.26
N ARG A 319 -9.00 10.73 28.59
CA ARG A 319 -8.20 11.47 29.57
C ARG A 319 -6.70 11.24 29.41
N THR A 320 -6.28 10.01 29.11
CA THR A 320 -4.85 9.69 28.91
C THR A 320 -4.27 10.37 27.66
N GLN A 321 -5.07 10.52 26.60
CA GLN A 321 -4.66 11.27 25.40
C GLN A 321 -4.52 12.76 25.72
N ILE A 322 -5.48 13.34 26.44
CA ILE A 322 -5.44 14.75 26.84
C ILE A 322 -4.21 15.02 27.71
N GLU A 323 -3.98 14.22 28.74
CA GLU A 323 -2.81 14.33 29.64
C GLU A 323 -1.49 14.19 28.85
N ALA A 324 -1.42 13.30 27.87
CA ALA A 324 -0.23 13.15 27.01
C ALA A 324 0.00 14.37 26.11
N VAL A 325 -1.06 14.95 25.53
CA VAL A 325 -0.97 16.17 24.72
C VAL A 325 -0.50 17.35 25.58
N GLU A 326 -1.08 17.53 26.77
CA GLU A 326 -0.71 18.61 27.71
C GLU A 326 0.75 18.46 28.19
N ALA A 327 1.17 17.24 28.49
CA ALA A 327 2.55 16.94 28.89
C ALA A 327 3.56 17.27 27.78
N GLU A 328 3.27 16.85 26.53
CA GLU A 328 4.14 17.15 25.39
C GLU A 328 4.16 18.64 25.05
N ALA A 329 3.01 19.32 25.09
CA ALA A 329 2.93 20.75 24.89
C ALA A 329 3.76 21.52 25.93
N GLY A 330 3.65 21.15 27.20
CA GLY A 330 4.45 21.73 28.29
C GLY A 330 5.93 21.47 28.13
N ARG A 331 6.32 20.24 27.77
CA ARG A 331 7.74 19.86 27.56
C ARG A 331 8.40 20.65 26.44
N ARG A 332 7.66 20.98 25.40
CA ARG A 332 8.15 21.69 24.21
C ARG A 332 7.92 23.20 24.26
N GLY A 333 7.21 23.69 25.26
CA GLY A 333 6.91 25.11 25.40
C GLY A 333 5.99 25.65 24.28
N VAL A 334 5.09 24.81 23.76
CA VAL A 334 4.13 25.19 22.71
C VAL A 334 2.72 25.26 23.28
N THR A 335 1.95 26.26 22.84
CA THR A 335 0.53 26.38 23.19
C THR A 335 -0.31 25.57 22.21
N VAL A 336 -1.10 24.63 22.74
CA VAL A 336 -1.98 23.76 21.93
C VAL A 336 -3.42 23.91 22.44
N SER A 337 -4.35 24.19 21.52
CA SER A 337 -5.77 24.19 21.82
C SER A 337 -6.30 22.75 21.76
N VAL A 338 -6.66 22.16 22.92
CA VAL A 338 -7.25 20.82 22.97
C VAL A 338 -8.75 20.92 22.70
N ILE A 339 -9.21 20.19 21.68
CA ILE A 339 -10.60 20.16 21.22
C ILE A 339 -11.11 18.72 21.31
N CYS A 340 -12.11 18.47 22.14
CA CYS A 340 -12.79 17.18 22.21
C CYS A 340 -13.82 17.04 21.10
N ASP A 341 -13.88 15.85 20.49
CA ASP A 341 -14.88 15.54 19.47
C ASP A 341 -16.29 15.57 20.08
N PHE A 342 -17.11 16.45 19.52
CA PHE A 342 -18.49 16.65 19.95
C PHE A 342 -19.33 15.36 19.92
N ALA A 343 -19.09 14.49 18.92
CA ALA A 343 -19.82 13.22 18.80
C ALA A 343 -19.57 12.26 19.98
N HIS A 344 -18.41 12.36 20.63
CA HIS A 344 -18.05 11.54 21.80
C HIS A 344 -18.49 12.15 23.13
N VAL A 345 -18.84 13.43 23.14
CA VAL A 345 -19.32 14.14 24.35
C VAL A 345 -20.83 13.96 24.54
N LEU A 346 -21.56 13.70 23.45
CA LEU A 346 -22.99 13.45 23.54
C LEU A 346 -23.30 12.02 24.00
N PRO A 347 -24.17 11.81 24.99
CA PRO A 347 -24.62 10.47 25.35
C PRO A 347 -25.34 9.85 24.15
N VAL A 348 -24.80 8.72 23.64
CA VAL A 348 -25.52 7.89 22.65
C VAL A 348 -26.61 7.16 23.41
N ASN A 349 -27.87 7.58 23.26
CA ASN A 349 -29.06 6.88 23.75
C ASN A 349 -29.36 5.66 22.91
#